data_34fd2841bdb1a103d2f7a03011dad0da
#
_entry.id   34fd2841bdb1a103d2f7a03011dad0da
#
_cell.length_a   1.000
_cell.length_b   1.000
_cell.length_c   1.000
_cell.angle_alpha   90.00
_cell.angle_beta   90.00
_cell.angle_gamma   90.00
#
_symmetry.space_group_name_H-M   'P 1'
#
loop_
_entity.id
_entity.type
_entity.pdbx_description
1 polymer ?
#
loop_
_entity_poly.entity_id
_entity_poly.type
_entity_poly.pdbx_seq_one_letter_code
_entity_poly.pdbx_strand_id
1 'polypeptide(L)'
;MHNVAHSYGKTATFMPKPVVGDNGSGMHVHQSLAKGGQNLFTGNGYAGLSELALHYIGGILKHAKALNAITNPGTNSYKRLVPGFEAPINLAYSSRNRSAAVRVPLVANPKARRIEVRFPDPTTNPYLAFTAMMMAGLDGIQNKIKPGDPIDKNLYDLPPEIALRVPKVCHSLEQALEELGKDHEFLLRGGVFSKDMLQAYMALKEEELTAFRMQTHPLEFQLYYSL
;
A
#
# COMPACT_ATOMS: atom_id res chain seq x y z
N MET A 1 -0.92 -1.44 -22.82
CA MET A 1 0.55 -1.62 -22.93
C MET A 1 0.90 -3.00 -23.49
N HIS A 2 0.38 -4.12 -22.99
CA HIS A 2 0.67 -5.45 -23.52
C HIS A 2 0.45 -5.56 -25.05
N ASN A 3 -0.72 -5.13 -25.56
CA ASN A 3 -1.02 -5.18 -27.01
C ASN A 3 -0.06 -4.32 -27.84
N VAL A 4 0.34 -3.16 -27.33
CA VAL A 4 1.33 -2.31 -28.02
C VAL A 4 2.71 -2.95 -28.01
N ALA A 5 3.15 -3.49 -26.86
CA ALA A 5 4.44 -4.20 -26.82
C ALA A 5 4.47 -5.38 -27.78
N HIS A 6 3.38 -6.18 -27.82
CA HIS A 6 3.24 -7.31 -28.73
C HIS A 6 3.35 -6.90 -30.20
N SER A 7 2.73 -5.77 -30.62
CA SER A 7 2.80 -5.28 -32.00
C SER A 7 4.22 -4.88 -32.45
N TYR A 8 5.11 -4.66 -31.49
CA TYR A 8 6.55 -4.40 -31.73
C TYR A 8 7.44 -5.61 -31.48
N GLY A 9 6.87 -6.82 -31.37
CA GLY A 9 7.63 -8.03 -31.07
C GLY A 9 8.27 -8.06 -29.70
N LYS A 10 7.71 -7.32 -28.74
CA LYS A 10 8.20 -7.16 -27.36
C LYS A 10 7.17 -7.66 -26.36
N THR A 11 7.64 -7.94 -25.15
CA THR A 11 6.79 -8.24 -24.00
C THR A 11 6.84 -7.08 -23.00
N ALA A 12 5.77 -6.93 -22.21
CA ALA A 12 5.71 -6.00 -21.08
C ALA A 12 5.31 -6.77 -19.82
N THR A 13 5.88 -6.39 -18.69
CA THR A 13 5.50 -6.93 -17.37
C THR A 13 5.14 -5.81 -16.44
N PHE A 14 4.17 -6.08 -15.55
CA PHE A 14 3.79 -5.22 -14.44
C PHE A 14 4.27 -5.78 -13.09
N MET A 15 5.19 -6.72 -13.09
CA MET A 15 5.81 -7.22 -11.85
C MET A 15 6.39 -6.06 -11.04
N PRO A 16 6.14 -6.01 -9.73
CA PRO A 16 6.66 -4.93 -8.87
C PRO A 16 8.18 -4.94 -8.75
N LYS A 17 8.81 -6.09 -8.83
CA LYS A 17 10.27 -6.27 -8.74
C LYS A 17 10.77 -7.31 -9.73
N PRO A 18 10.85 -6.97 -11.03
CA PRO A 18 11.29 -7.93 -12.06
C PRO A 18 12.80 -8.13 -12.10
N VAL A 19 13.59 -7.14 -11.64
CA VAL A 19 15.06 -7.15 -11.74
C VAL A 19 15.68 -7.11 -10.35
N VAL A 20 16.59 -8.05 -10.07
CA VAL A 20 17.36 -8.08 -8.81
C VAL A 20 18.35 -6.91 -8.79
N GLY A 21 18.45 -6.23 -7.64
CA GLY A 21 19.39 -5.11 -7.46
C GLY A 21 18.95 -3.78 -8.05
N ASP A 22 17.86 -3.73 -8.82
CA ASP A 22 17.31 -2.49 -9.39
C ASP A 22 16.08 -1.99 -8.61
N ASN A 23 15.58 -0.81 -8.95
CA ASN A 23 14.34 -0.27 -8.37
C ASN A 23 13.11 -1.09 -8.81
N GLY A 24 12.06 -1.04 -7.98
CA GLY A 24 10.78 -1.66 -8.29
C GLY A 24 9.77 -0.68 -8.87
N SER A 25 8.61 -1.20 -9.31
CA SER A 25 7.48 -0.42 -9.81
C SER A 25 6.37 -0.33 -8.76
N GLY A 26 5.90 0.88 -8.46
CA GLY A 26 4.74 1.15 -7.62
C GLY A 26 3.54 1.62 -8.43
N MET A 27 2.35 1.44 -7.89
CA MET A 27 1.12 2.08 -8.34
C MET A 27 0.68 3.08 -7.27
N HIS A 28 1.15 4.32 -7.36
CA HIS A 28 0.78 5.34 -6.39
C HIS A 28 -0.64 5.84 -6.64
N VAL A 29 -1.49 5.77 -5.62
CA VAL A 29 -2.91 6.09 -5.74
C VAL A 29 -3.19 7.43 -5.07
N HIS A 30 -3.52 8.41 -5.91
CA HIS A 30 -3.96 9.73 -5.45
C HIS A 30 -5.44 9.70 -5.11
N GLN A 31 -5.80 10.22 -3.94
CA GLN A 31 -7.16 10.19 -3.41
C GLN A 31 -7.56 11.55 -2.86
N SER A 32 -8.81 11.93 -3.09
CA SER A 32 -9.49 13.05 -2.47
C SER A 32 -10.99 12.80 -2.45
N LEU A 33 -11.70 13.45 -1.52
CA LEU A 33 -13.15 13.42 -1.47
C LEU A 33 -13.70 14.81 -1.81
N ALA A 34 -14.81 14.84 -2.55
CA ALA A 34 -15.50 16.08 -2.89
C ALA A 34 -17.00 15.94 -2.65
N LYS A 35 -17.64 17.04 -2.25
CA LYS A 35 -19.11 17.14 -2.12
C LYS A 35 -19.54 18.53 -2.57
N GLY A 36 -20.54 18.60 -3.44
CA GLY A 36 -21.05 19.87 -3.97
C GLY A 36 -19.99 20.71 -4.67
N GLY A 37 -19.02 20.09 -5.36
CA GLY A 37 -17.92 20.80 -6.05
C GLY A 37 -16.79 21.26 -5.11
N GLN A 38 -16.89 21.03 -3.81
CA GLN A 38 -15.86 21.40 -2.83
C GLN A 38 -14.98 20.21 -2.50
N ASN A 39 -13.66 20.41 -2.48
CA ASN A 39 -12.71 19.42 -2.01
C ASN A 39 -12.71 19.35 -0.48
N LEU A 40 -13.13 18.21 0.07
CA LEU A 40 -13.25 18.00 1.51
C LEU A 40 -11.90 17.80 2.22
N PHE A 41 -10.82 17.57 1.45
CA PHE A 41 -9.48 17.41 2.02
C PHE A 41 -8.77 18.75 2.26
N THR A 42 -9.32 19.86 1.74
CA THR A 42 -8.78 21.20 1.97
C THR A 42 -9.13 21.71 3.36
N GLY A 43 -8.14 22.20 4.09
CA GLY A 43 -8.29 22.78 5.42
C GLY A 43 -7.07 23.57 5.87
N ASN A 44 -6.98 23.85 7.17
CA ASN A 44 -5.93 24.65 7.78
C ASN A 44 -4.93 23.81 8.62
N GLY A 45 -5.05 22.49 8.58
CA GLY A 45 -4.15 21.60 9.30
C GLY A 45 -2.82 21.37 8.56
N TYR A 46 -2.11 20.31 8.96
CA TYR A 46 -0.83 19.94 8.38
C TYR A 46 -0.89 19.88 6.84
N ALA A 47 0.06 20.52 6.17
CA ALA A 47 0.15 20.62 4.72
C ALA A 47 -1.14 21.13 4.04
N GLY A 48 -2.00 21.88 4.74
CA GLY A 48 -3.26 22.41 4.24
C GLY A 48 -4.37 21.35 4.15
N LEU A 49 -4.27 20.26 4.92
CA LEU A 49 -5.31 19.24 5.05
C LEU A 49 -6.40 19.64 6.04
N SER A 50 -7.60 19.17 5.80
CA SER A 50 -8.71 19.23 6.76
C SER A 50 -8.57 18.13 7.82
N GLU A 51 -9.27 18.26 8.93
CA GLU A 51 -9.37 17.21 9.96
C GLU A 51 -9.96 15.92 9.37
N LEU A 52 -10.94 16.05 8.46
CA LEU A 52 -11.50 14.91 7.73
C LEU A 52 -10.42 14.15 6.94
N ALA A 53 -9.53 14.87 6.25
CA ALA A 53 -8.44 14.24 5.51
C ALA A 53 -7.43 13.56 6.44
N LEU A 54 -7.16 14.12 7.62
CA LEU A 54 -6.29 13.49 8.61
C LEU A 54 -6.93 12.20 9.15
N HIS A 55 -8.23 12.20 9.43
CA HIS A 55 -8.94 10.98 9.82
C HIS A 55 -8.92 9.93 8.71
N TYR A 56 -9.08 10.35 7.44
CA TYR A 56 -8.98 9.45 6.29
C TYR A 56 -7.59 8.78 6.22
N ILE A 57 -6.52 9.55 6.41
CA ILE A 57 -5.15 9.02 6.52
C ILE A 57 -5.03 8.06 7.70
N GLY A 58 -5.64 8.39 8.85
CA GLY A 58 -5.67 7.53 10.02
C GLY A 58 -6.27 6.17 9.74
N GLY A 59 -7.36 6.10 8.99
CA GLY A 59 -7.97 4.86 8.54
C GLY A 59 -7.06 4.06 7.60
N ILE A 60 -6.46 4.71 6.60
CA ILE A 60 -5.50 4.06 5.69
C ILE A 60 -4.33 3.45 6.47
N LEU A 61 -3.73 4.19 7.41
CA LEU A 61 -2.57 3.71 8.17
C LEU A 61 -2.96 2.58 9.15
N LYS A 62 -4.12 2.68 9.80
CA LYS A 62 -4.64 1.63 10.70
C LYS A 62 -4.80 0.31 9.99
N HIS A 63 -5.42 0.32 8.81
CA HIS A 63 -5.75 -0.87 8.04
C HIS A 63 -4.69 -1.26 7.00
N ALA A 64 -3.54 -0.56 6.97
CA ALA A 64 -2.53 -0.71 5.93
C ALA A 64 -2.02 -2.14 5.75
N LYS A 65 -1.85 -2.90 6.84
CA LYS A 65 -1.40 -4.29 6.78
C LYS A 65 -2.44 -5.21 6.15
N ALA A 66 -3.71 -5.06 6.50
CA ALA A 66 -4.80 -5.78 5.86
C ALA A 66 -4.96 -5.36 4.38
N LEU A 67 -4.83 -4.06 4.09
CA LEU A 67 -4.84 -3.55 2.73
C LEU A 67 -3.73 -4.15 1.86
N ASN A 68 -2.56 -4.47 2.43
CA ASN A 68 -1.45 -5.08 1.68
C ASN A 68 -1.85 -6.38 0.98
N ALA A 69 -2.72 -7.20 1.55
CA ALA A 69 -3.21 -8.41 0.88
C ALA A 69 -3.86 -8.11 -0.47
N ILE A 70 -4.56 -6.96 -0.58
CA ILE A 70 -5.27 -6.53 -1.79
C ILE A 70 -4.39 -5.65 -2.68
N THR A 71 -3.63 -4.72 -2.09
CA THR A 71 -2.84 -3.71 -2.82
C THR A 71 -1.48 -4.22 -3.28
N ASN A 72 -0.99 -5.33 -2.69
CA ASN A 72 0.29 -5.98 -2.95
C ASN A 72 0.07 -7.50 -3.02
N PRO A 73 -0.66 -7.99 -4.05
CA PRO A 73 -1.32 -9.29 -4.03
C PRO A 73 -0.43 -10.48 -4.40
N GLY A 74 0.86 -10.28 -4.63
CA GLY A 74 1.77 -11.34 -5.05
C GLY A 74 3.01 -11.46 -4.16
N THR A 75 3.67 -12.61 -4.17
CA THR A 75 4.94 -12.81 -3.46
C THR A 75 6.03 -11.85 -3.96
N ASN A 76 6.02 -11.50 -5.25
CA ASN A 76 6.94 -10.53 -5.83
C ASN A 76 6.71 -9.10 -5.32
N SER A 77 5.50 -8.74 -4.87
CA SER A 77 5.17 -7.44 -4.28
C SER A 77 6.09 -7.11 -3.09
N TYR A 78 6.38 -8.10 -2.27
CA TYR A 78 7.19 -7.94 -1.05
C TYR A 78 8.70 -7.93 -1.33
N LYS A 79 9.14 -8.30 -2.53
CA LYS A 79 10.51 -8.08 -3.02
C LYS A 79 10.75 -6.61 -3.38
N ARG A 80 9.68 -5.83 -3.65
CA ARG A 80 9.73 -4.37 -3.79
C ARG A 80 9.69 -3.66 -2.43
N LEU A 81 8.88 -4.15 -1.50
CA LEU A 81 8.66 -3.52 -0.18
C LEU A 81 9.79 -3.88 0.80
N VAL A 82 11.02 -3.56 0.42
CA VAL A 82 12.24 -3.79 1.23
C VAL A 82 12.95 -2.48 1.51
N PRO A 83 13.67 -2.35 2.65
CA PRO A 83 14.48 -1.18 2.94
C PRO A 83 15.54 -0.92 1.87
N GLY A 84 15.90 0.35 1.62
CA GLY A 84 17.04 0.73 0.77
C GLY A 84 16.72 1.01 -0.71
N PHE A 85 15.48 0.78 -1.17
CA PHE A 85 15.07 1.00 -2.58
C PHE A 85 13.95 2.04 -2.73
N GLU A 86 13.97 3.12 -1.95
CA GLU A 86 12.92 4.15 -1.93
C GLU A 86 11.49 3.59 -1.71
N ALA A 87 11.38 2.38 -1.21
CA ALA A 87 10.10 1.72 -0.98
C ALA A 87 9.36 2.36 0.22
N PRO A 88 8.05 2.59 0.11
CA PRO A 88 7.24 3.23 1.15
C PRO A 88 6.84 2.22 2.23
N ILE A 89 7.82 1.70 2.96
CA ILE A 89 7.61 0.62 3.95
C ILE A 89 7.12 1.11 5.32
N ASN A 90 7.30 2.41 5.62
CA ASN A 90 6.98 2.96 6.91
C ASN A 90 5.53 3.47 6.94
N LEU A 91 4.72 2.96 7.86
CA LEU A 91 3.33 3.37 8.06
C LEU A 91 3.27 4.74 8.76
N ALA A 92 3.63 5.76 8.01
CA ALA A 92 3.64 7.15 8.38
C ALA A 92 3.06 8.00 7.24
N TYR A 93 2.77 9.26 7.54
CA TYR A 93 2.43 10.24 6.51
C TYR A 93 3.37 11.45 6.56
N SER A 94 3.59 12.07 5.40
CA SER A 94 4.47 13.23 5.28
C SER A 94 4.20 14.02 4.00
N SER A 95 4.42 15.32 4.04
CA SER A 95 4.42 16.17 2.85
C SER A 95 5.79 16.24 2.16
N ARG A 96 6.86 15.85 2.84
CA ARG A 96 8.25 16.02 2.39
C ARG A 96 8.98 14.71 2.14
N ASN A 97 8.53 13.62 2.77
CA ASN A 97 9.24 12.35 2.77
C ASN A 97 8.62 11.34 1.78
N ARG A 98 9.39 10.86 0.82
CA ARG A 98 8.96 9.85 -0.17
C ARG A 98 8.96 8.41 0.37
N SER A 99 9.61 8.16 1.51
CA SER A 99 9.61 6.84 2.15
C SER A 99 8.39 6.57 3.04
N ALA A 100 7.53 7.58 3.25
CA ALA A 100 6.28 7.42 3.96
C ALA A 100 5.23 6.67 3.11
N ALA A 101 4.43 5.80 3.74
CA ALA A 101 3.35 5.05 3.11
C ALA A 101 2.27 5.98 2.51
N VAL A 102 2.02 7.11 3.18
CA VAL A 102 1.10 8.15 2.70
C VAL A 102 1.84 9.47 2.54
N ARG A 103 1.88 9.98 1.32
CA ARG A 103 2.45 11.30 1.01
C ARG A 103 1.33 12.31 0.83
N VAL A 104 1.55 13.54 1.30
CA VAL A 104 0.67 14.69 1.03
C VAL A 104 1.35 15.60 0.01
N PRO A 105 0.98 15.54 -1.28
CA PRO A 105 1.58 16.42 -2.30
C PRO A 105 1.32 17.88 -1.98
N LEU A 106 2.38 18.69 -2.00
CA LEU A 106 2.25 20.14 -1.86
C LEU A 106 1.68 20.70 -3.17
N VAL A 107 0.53 21.33 -3.08
CA VAL A 107 -0.16 21.94 -4.22
C VAL A 107 -0.62 23.36 -3.85
N ALA A 108 -0.43 24.30 -4.75
CA ALA A 108 -0.87 25.69 -4.54
C ALA A 108 -2.40 25.81 -4.60
N ASN A 109 -3.04 25.07 -5.52
CA ASN A 109 -4.50 25.12 -5.67
C ASN A 109 -5.20 24.24 -4.63
N PRO A 110 -6.03 24.82 -3.74
CA PRO A 110 -6.78 24.05 -2.74
C PRO A 110 -7.71 22.99 -3.36
N LYS A 111 -8.26 23.23 -4.55
CA LYS A 111 -9.11 22.26 -5.26
C LYS A 111 -8.35 20.98 -5.65
N ALA A 112 -7.03 21.03 -5.75
CA ALA A 112 -6.17 19.89 -6.08
C ALA A 112 -5.61 19.16 -4.83
N ARG A 113 -6.06 19.55 -3.60
CA ARG A 113 -5.60 18.93 -2.36
C ARG A 113 -5.96 17.46 -2.35
N ARG A 114 -4.98 16.60 -2.04
CA ARG A 114 -5.11 15.14 -2.09
C ARG A 114 -4.05 14.47 -1.23
N ILE A 115 -4.23 13.20 -0.99
CA ILE A 115 -3.21 12.31 -0.46
C ILE A 115 -2.74 11.35 -1.56
N GLU A 116 -1.58 10.76 -1.38
CA GLU A 116 -0.97 9.77 -2.26
C GLU A 116 -0.61 8.54 -1.43
N VAL A 117 -1.33 7.43 -1.61
CA VAL A 117 -0.98 6.14 -1.01
C VAL A 117 0.04 5.46 -1.90
N ARG A 118 1.20 5.10 -1.36
CA ARG A 118 2.40 4.75 -2.15
C ARG A 118 2.78 3.27 -2.12
N PHE A 119 2.29 2.49 -1.15
CA PHE A 119 2.63 1.07 -1.05
C PHE A 119 1.97 0.17 -2.11
N PRO A 120 0.81 0.47 -2.72
CA PRO A 120 0.25 -0.37 -3.77
C PRO A 120 1.21 -0.58 -4.94
N ASP A 121 1.08 -1.70 -5.62
CA ASP A 121 1.85 -2.01 -6.82
C ASP A 121 0.95 -2.36 -8.03
N PRO A 122 1.51 -2.36 -9.26
CA PRO A 122 0.69 -2.45 -10.47
C PRO A 122 0.13 -3.84 -10.77
N THR A 123 0.41 -4.87 -9.96
CA THR A 123 -0.20 -6.21 -10.11
C THR A 123 -1.56 -6.32 -9.42
N THR A 124 -1.91 -5.34 -8.59
CA THR A 124 -3.22 -5.35 -7.94
C THR A 124 -4.36 -5.16 -8.93
N ASN A 125 -5.52 -5.75 -8.60
CA ASN A 125 -6.77 -5.39 -9.24
C ASN A 125 -7.18 -3.97 -8.78
N PRO A 126 -7.19 -2.96 -9.69
CA PRO A 126 -7.44 -1.57 -9.29
C PRO A 126 -8.85 -1.36 -8.71
N TYR A 127 -9.84 -2.10 -9.16
CA TYR A 127 -11.21 -2.01 -8.63
C TYR A 127 -11.24 -2.43 -7.15
N LEU A 128 -10.59 -3.54 -6.80
CA LEU A 128 -10.51 -4.01 -5.43
C LEU A 128 -9.66 -3.06 -4.56
N ALA A 129 -8.50 -2.66 -5.09
CA ALA A 129 -7.57 -1.80 -4.34
C ALA A 129 -8.16 -0.43 -4.04
N PHE A 130 -8.79 0.24 -5.02
CA PHE A 130 -9.37 1.56 -4.82
C PHE A 130 -10.56 1.49 -3.85
N THR A 131 -11.40 0.46 -4.00
CA THR A 131 -12.53 0.24 -3.10
C THR A 131 -12.05 -0.02 -1.66
N ALA A 132 -11.07 -0.92 -1.47
CA ALA A 132 -10.56 -1.25 -0.15
C ALA A 132 -9.92 -0.04 0.55
N MET A 133 -9.10 0.74 -0.18
CA MET A 133 -8.50 1.96 0.37
C MET A 133 -9.56 3.01 0.72
N MET A 134 -10.60 3.16 -0.12
CA MET A 134 -11.70 4.07 0.20
C MET A 134 -12.44 3.64 1.46
N MET A 135 -12.75 2.34 1.61
CA MET A 135 -13.40 1.80 2.80
C MET A 135 -12.56 2.02 4.06
N ALA A 136 -11.24 1.83 3.99
CA ALA A 136 -10.33 2.13 5.09
C ALA A 136 -10.34 3.61 5.47
N GLY A 137 -10.29 4.50 4.49
CA GLY A 137 -10.37 5.95 4.71
C GLY A 137 -11.71 6.38 5.31
N LEU A 138 -12.82 5.81 4.85
CA LEU A 138 -14.16 6.08 5.38
C LEU A 138 -14.30 5.57 6.83
N ASP A 139 -13.72 4.40 7.16
CA ASP A 139 -13.64 3.93 8.54
C ASP A 139 -12.89 4.93 9.43
N GLY A 140 -11.79 5.47 8.90
CA GLY A 140 -11.02 6.52 9.58
C GLY A 140 -11.85 7.76 9.88
N ILE A 141 -12.64 8.24 8.93
CA ILE A 141 -13.53 9.40 9.11
C ILE A 141 -14.62 9.09 10.13
N GLN A 142 -15.31 7.97 9.98
CA GLN A 142 -16.44 7.59 10.84
C GLN A 142 -16.02 7.42 12.30
N ASN A 143 -14.86 6.82 12.53
CA ASN A 143 -14.33 6.53 13.86
C ASN A 143 -13.36 7.61 14.37
N LYS A 144 -13.17 8.71 13.62
CA LYS A 144 -12.25 9.82 13.95
C LYS A 144 -10.84 9.33 14.29
N ILE A 145 -10.32 8.40 13.49
CA ILE A 145 -9.00 7.78 13.70
C ILE A 145 -7.91 8.80 13.41
N LYS A 146 -7.09 9.10 14.40
CA LYS A 146 -5.96 10.02 14.24
C LYS A 146 -4.76 9.28 13.65
N PRO A 147 -4.08 9.86 12.64
CA PRO A 147 -2.92 9.22 12.02
C PRO A 147 -1.62 9.31 12.86
N GLY A 148 -1.66 9.96 14.01
CA GLY A 148 -0.46 10.36 14.76
C GLY A 148 0.18 11.62 14.18
N ASP A 149 1.44 11.87 14.52
CA ASP A 149 2.19 13.03 14.03
C ASP A 149 2.82 12.75 12.66
N PRO A 150 2.93 13.75 11.77
CA PRO A 150 3.62 13.61 10.50
C PRO A 150 5.12 13.40 10.71
N ILE A 151 5.75 12.56 9.89
CA ILE A 151 7.19 12.30 9.97
C ILE A 151 7.88 12.93 8.75
N ASP A 152 8.36 14.17 8.91
CA ASP A 152 9.03 14.93 7.86
C ASP A 152 10.55 14.69 7.81
N LYS A 153 11.10 14.02 8.82
CA LYS A 153 12.51 13.59 8.83
C LYS A 153 12.70 12.43 7.84
N ASN A 154 13.89 12.35 7.25
CA ASN A 154 14.22 11.22 6.39
C ASN A 154 14.12 9.91 7.20
N LEU A 155 13.20 9.02 6.83
CA LEU A 155 12.96 7.76 7.55
C LEU A 155 14.11 6.75 7.38
N TYR A 156 15.00 6.94 6.41
CA TYR A 156 16.19 6.12 6.24
C TYR A 156 17.33 6.52 7.20
N ASP A 157 17.31 7.77 7.68
CA ASP A 157 18.33 8.34 8.55
C ASP A 157 17.85 8.44 10.02
N LEU A 158 16.74 7.78 10.36
CA LEU A 158 16.24 7.78 11.73
C LEU A 158 17.17 6.97 12.64
N PRO A 159 17.41 7.47 13.88
CA PRO A 159 18.05 6.65 14.91
C PRO A 159 17.31 5.32 15.05
N PRO A 160 18.05 4.20 15.26
CA PRO A 160 17.45 2.86 15.34
C PRO A 160 16.28 2.77 16.32
N GLU A 161 16.35 3.45 17.44
CA GLU A 161 15.30 3.48 18.46
C GLU A 161 13.99 4.10 17.98
N ILE A 162 14.06 5.11 17.09
CA ILE A 162 12.87 5.75 16.49
C ILE A 162 12.39 4.90 15.33
N ALA A 163 13.29 4.39 14.51
CA ALA A 163 12.95 3.54 13.36
C ALA A 163 12.20 2.26 13.77
N LEU A 164 12.53 1.69 14.95
CA LEU A 164 11.84 0.53 15.52
C LEU A 164 10.41 0.84 15.98
N ARG A 165 10.09 2.09 16.32
CA ARG A 165 8.76 2.50 16.78
C ARG A 165 7.79 2.83 15.64
N VAL A 166 8.31 3.05 14.43
CA VAL A 166 7.46 3.32 13.25
C VAL A 166 6.94 2.00 12.73
N PRO A 167 5.61 1.77 12.73
CA PRO A 167 5.04 0.55 12.17
C PRO A 167 5.40 0.43 10.70
N LYS A 168 5.51 -0.80 10.21
CA LYS A 168 5.85 -1.09 8.80
C LYS A 168 4.72 -1.83 8.11
N VAL A 169 4.67 -1.71 6.78
CA VAL A 169 3.85 -2.56 5.91
C VAL A 169 4.26 -4.04 6.10
N CYS A 170 3.43 -4.95 5.63
CA CYS A 170 3.76 -6.37 5.64
C CYS A 170 5.03 -6.64 4.82
N HIS A 171 5.80 -7.64 5.23
CA HIS A 171 7.03 -8.07 4.57
C HIS A 171 6.85 -9.35 3.73
N SER A 172 5.67 -9.97 3.78
CA SER A 172 5.32 -11.15 2.99
C SER A 172 3.82 -11.18 2.68
N LEU A 173 3.44 -11.90 1.62
CA LEU A 173 2.04 -12.15 1.27
C LEU A 173 1.32 -12.91 2.39
N GLU A 174 2.00 -13.88 2.99
CA GLU A 174 1.48 -14.65 4.12
C GLU A 174 1.05 -13.74 5.28
N GLN A 175 1.95 -12.86 5.72
CA GLN A 175 1.62 -11.89 6.76
C GLN A 175 0.43 -11.02 6.36
N ALA A 176 0.38 -10.56 5.12
CA ALA A 176 -0.71 -9.71 4.65
C ALA A 176 -2.07 -10.44 4.66
N LEU A 177 -2.10 -11.72 4.28
CA LEU A 177 -3.32 -12.54 4.35
C LEU A 177 -3.75 -12.78 5.79
N GLU A 178 -2.81 -13.05 6.71
CA GLU A 178 -3.11 -13.15 8.14
C GLU A 178 -3.71 -11.85 8.70
N GLU A 179 -3.13 -10.70 8.34
CA GLU A 179 -3.62 -9.40 8.79
C GLU A 179 -4.99 -9.07 8.19
N LEU A 180 -5.26 -9.45 6.92
CA LEU A 180 -6.59 -9.33 6.32
C LEU A 180 -7.61 -10.22 7.04
N GLY A 181 -7.22 -11.44 7.43
CA GLY A 181 -8.06 -12.33 8.22
C GLY A 181 -8.46 -11.74 9.57
N LYS A 182 -7.57 -10.99 10.22
CA LYS A 182 -7.80 -10.35 11.52
C LYS A 182 -8.54 -9.02 11.41
N ASP A 183 -8.33 -8.26 10.34
CA ASP A 183 -8.81 -6.88 10.16
C ASP A 183 -9.49 -6.71 8.80
N HIS A 184 -10.73 -7.19 8.68
CA HIS A 184 -11.53 -7.08 7.44
C HIS A 184 -12.93 -6.47 7.65
N GLU A 185 -13.36 -6.25 8.88
CA GLU A 185 -14.71 -5.76 9.18
C GLU A 185 -15.01 -4.41 8.51
N PHE A 186 -14.00 -3.54 8.34
CA PHE A 186 -14.17 -2.27 7.65
C PHE A 186 -14.55 -2.45 6.17
N LEU A 187 -14.14 -3.54 5.52
CA LEU A 187 -14.46 -3.86 4.13
C LEU A 187 -15.92 -4.32 3.97
N LEU A 188 -16.49 -4.95 4.99
CA LEU A 188 -17.86 -5.50 4.95
C LEU A 188 -18.94 -4.43 5.13
N ARG A 189 -18.57 -3.24 5.61
CA ARG A 189 -19.54 -2.16 5.84
C ARG A 189 -20.29 -1.78 4.56
N GLY A 190 -21.59 -1.61 4.70
CA GLY A 190 -22.47 -1.28 3.58
C GLY A 190 -22.59 -2.37 2.51
N GLY A 191 -22.13 -3.59 2.78
CA GLY A 191 -22.18 -4.70 1.83
C GLY A 191 -21.28 -4.51 0.61
N VAL A 192 -20.22 -3.70 0.72
CA VAL A 192 -19.30 -3.40 -0.40
C VAL A 192 -18.45 -4.62 -0.75
N PHE A 193 -17.89 -5.28 0.26
CA PHE A 193 -17.30 -6.61 0.14
C PHE A 193 -18.17 -7.61 0.87
N SER A 194 -18.27 -8.85 0.40
CA SER A 194 -18.90 -9.95 1.13
C SER A 194 -17.85 -10.83 1.80
N LYS A 195 -18.25 -11.52 2.87
CA LYS A 195 -17.37 -12.50 3.54
C LYS A 195 -16.91 -13.59 2.57
N ASP A 196 -17.84 -14.11 1.78
CA ASP A 196 -17.55 -15.18 0.82
C ASP A 196 -16.52 -14.76 -0.23
N MET A 197 -16.64 -13.50 -0.73
CA MET A 197 -15.66 -12.95 -1.66
C MET A 197 -14.27 -12.82 -1.02
N LEU A 198 -14.18 -12.32 0.21
CA LEU A 198 -12.90 -12.20 0.92
C LEU A 198 -12.29 -13.57 1.21
N GLN A 199 -13.10 -14.53 1.62
CA GLN A 199 -12.65 -15.92 1.86
C GLN A 199 -12.15 -16.57 0.57
N ALA A 200 -12.90 -16.45 -0.54
CA ALA A 200 -12.49 -16.98 -1.84
C ALA A 200 -11.19 -16.31 -2.33
N TYR A 201 -11.05 -14.99 -2.13
CA TYR A 201 -9.83 -14.27 -2.48
C TYR A 201 -8.63 -14.77 -1.66
N MET A 202 -8.79 -14.93 -0.35
CA MET A 202 -7.73 -15.42 0.53
C MET A 202 -7.34 -16.86 0.17
N ALA A 203 -8.31 -17.74 -0.07
CA ALA A 203 -8.04 -19.11 -0.51
C ALA A 203 -7.24 -19.18 -1.80
N LEU A 204 -7.61 -18.38 -2.81
CA LEU A 204 -6.86 -18.26 -4.06
C LEU A 204 -5.41 -17.82 -3.83
N LYS A 205 -5.17 -16.88 -2.93
CA LYS A 205 -3.83 -16.39 -2.62
C LYS A 205 -3.00 -17.37 -1.80
N GLU A 206 -3.62 -18.16 -0.94
CA GLU A 206 -2.98 -19.27 -0.22
C GLU A 206 -2.52 -20.38 -1.19
N GLU A 207 -3.30 -20.69 -2.22
CA GLU A 207 -2.90 -21.62 -3.28
C GLU A 207 -1.66 -21.11 -4.03
N GLU A 208 -1.64 -19.85 -4.44
CA GLU A 208 -0.49 -19.22 -5.08
C GLU A 208 0.76 -19.25 -4.18
N LEU A 209 0.58 -18.94 -2.89
CA LEU A 209 1.65 -18.94 -1.89
C LEU A 209 2.22 -20.37 -1.69
N THR A 210 1.36 -21.37 -1.59
CA THR A 210 1.74 -22.77 -1.48
C THR A 210 2.52 -23.23 -2.70
N ALA A 211 2.02 -22.94 -3.91
CA ALA A 211 2.71 -23.25 -5.15
C ALA A 211 4.11 -22.61 -5.22
N PHE A 212 4.23 -21.35 -4.77
CA PHE A 212 5.53 -20.65 -4.72
C PHE A 212 6.50 -21.31 -3.73
N ARG A 213 6.03 -21.69 -2.52
CA ARG A 213 6.85 -22.35 -1.48
C ARG A 213 7.37 -23.72 -1.91
N MET A 214 6.64 -24.42 -2.78
CA MET A 214 7.06 -25.71 -3.30
C MET A 214 8.13 -25.65 -4.39
N GLN A 215 8.47 -24.44 -4.86
CA GLN A 215 9.48 -24.25 -5.89
C GLN A 215 10.83 -23.91 -5.25
N THR A 216 11.86 -24.67 -5.59
CA THR A 216 13.24 -24.33 -5.22
C THR A 216 13.70 -23.09 -5.98
N HIS A 217 14.31 -22.15 -5.24
CA HIS A 217 14.83 -20.92 -5.83
C HIS A 217 16.30 -21.09 -6.27
N PRO A 218 16.73 -20.54 -7.43
CA PRO A 218 18.12 -20.66 -7.86
C PRO A 218 19.16 -20.20 -6.82
N LEU A 219 18.83 -19.21 -6.01
CA LEU A 219 19.69 -18.74 -4.92
C LEU A 219 19.93 -19.81 -3.83
N GLU A 220 19.00 -20.73 -3.60
CA GLU A 220 19.15 -21.81 -2.63
C GLU A 220 20.28 -22.76 -3.04
N PHE A 221 20.47 -23.01 -4.34
CA PHE A 221 21.60 -23.77 -4.84
C PHE A 221 22.93 -23.07 -4.56
N GLN A 222 22.98 -21.73 -4.70
CA GLN A 222 24.18 -20.95 -4.38
C GLN A 222 24.52 -20.98 -2.90
N LEU A 223 23.49 -20.94 -2.03
CA LEU A 223 23.68 -20.86 -0.60
C LEU A 223 23.89 -22.23 0.07
N TYR A 224 23.26 -23.28 -0.43
CA TYR A 224 23.10 -24.54 0.31
C TYR A 224 23.62 -25.79 -0.41
N TYR A 225 24.00 -25.70 -1.69
CA TYR A 225 24.37 -26.88 -2.49
C TYR A 225 25.57 -27.68 -1.92
N SER A 226 26.48 -26.97 -1.27
CA SER A 226 27.72 -27.56 -0.73
C SER A 226 27.75 -27.64 0.82
N LEU A 227 26.61 -27.52 1.48
CA LEU A 227 26.49 -27.69 2.94
C LEU A 227 26.45 -29.16 3.33
#